data_322a0c172b76b27a71772cc306abc069
#
_entry.id   322a0c172b76b27a71772cc306abc069
#
_cell.length_a   1.000
_cell.length_b   1.000
_cell.length_c   1.000
_cell.angle_alpha   90.00
_cell.angle_beta   90.00
_cell.angle_gamma   90.00
#
_symmetry.space_group_name_H-M   'P 1'
#
loop_
_entity.id
_entity.type
_entity.pdbx_description
1 polymer ?
#
loop_
_entity_poly.entity_id
_entity_poly.type
_entity_poly.pdbx_seq_one_letter_code
_entity_poly.pdbx_strand_id
1 'polypeptide(L)'
;MAFELDPGLFDSDQSKGVTIRIVGVGGCGGNAVNNMIDRKISGVEYIVMNTDRQALLNSKAPLRVQIGRRATGGLGAGADPAQGRQAADDDRDIIASQLEGADMVFITAGMGKGTGTGAAPVIASIARNMGILTIGVVTRPFGFEGDVKARIADGGIAELRKYIDTLIIVENEKILSIAEEGVSATEAYNMANDVLYRAAKGIADIITSHGHVNVDFADVRSIMSGAGDAVMGSAAAAGERCALKAASDALGSPLLEGISINGSKGVLVNITGGVSMRDLSEAMSFIAEQAGGEAKIINGYVDEQLVGGEVRVTVIVTGFKRKDQEPPKPREREEPPAMMSGMRTVQPRQNRPYNMPFASPQGAATERPDEDLRVPAYIRKNIQISGPYDAAGRVTDGQGGGFGRASAGRNGEHEDIIQKSQSDLPAHLRRTKNWI
;
A
#
# COMPACT_ATOMS: atom_id res chain seq x y z
N MET A 1 -57.15 -4.87 -18.49
CA MET A 1 -56.96 -4.75 -17.03
C MET A 1 -55.72 -3.97 -16.78
N ALA A 2 -55.86 -2.71 -16.36
CA ALA A 2 -54.70 -1.91 -15.92
C ALA A 2 -54.33 -2.38 -14.52
N PHE A 3 -53.07 -2.79 -14.32
CA PHE A 3 -52.51 -3.03 -13.01
C PHE A 3 -52.28 -1.65 -12.35
N GLU A 4 -53.13 -1.28 -11.41
CA GLU A 4 -52.83 -0.18 -10.50
C GLU A 4 -51.87 -0.73 -9.45
N LEU A 5 -50.62 -0.27 -9.49
CA LEU A 5 -49.65 -0.47 -8.43
C LEU A 5 -50.10 0.33 -7.21
N ASP A 6 -50.32 -0.35 -6.09
CA ASP A 6 -50.65 0.28 -4.81
C ASP A 6 -49.53 1.20 -4.36
N PRO A 7 -49.78 2.53 -4.24
CA PRO A 7 -48.73 3.49 -3.82
C PRO A 7 -48.21 3.24 -2.40
N GLY A 8 -48.89 2.45 -1.60
CA GLY A 8 -48.47 2.09 -0.23
C GLY A 8 -47.41 0.98 -0.15
N LEU A 9 -47.03 0.35 -1.28
CA LEU A 9 -46.02 -0.70 -1.33
C LEU A 9 -44.56 -0.11 -1.38
N PHE A 10 -44.45 1.19 -1.62
CA PHE A 10 -43.19 1.89 -1.56
C PHE A 10 -43.08 2.65 -0.23
N ASP A 11 -42.76 1.88 0.82
CA ASP A 11 -42.36 2.49 2.10
C ASP A 11 -41.21 3.45 1.83
N SER A 12 -41.40 4.73 2.13
CA SER A 12 -40.44 5.82 1.89
C SER A 12 -39.10 5.64 2.63
N ASP A 13 -38.96 4.58 3.40
CA ASP A 13 -37.76 4.22 4.16
C ASP A 13 -36.85 3.22 3.43
N GLN A 14 -37.28 2.61 2.29
CA GLN A 14 -36.51 1.63 1.53
C GLN A 14 -35.72 2.21 0.34
N SER A 15 -35.78 3.52 0.10
CA SER A 15 -35.04 4.16 -0.99
C SER A 15 -33.68 4.75 -0.54
N LYS A 16 -33.13 4.32 0.58
CA LYS A 16 -31.74 4.67 0.91
C LYS A 16 -30.81 3.91 -0.03
N GLY A 17 -30.24 4.62 -0.99
CA GLY A 17 -29.15 4.11 -1.81
C GLY A 17 -27.98 3.64 -0.94
N VAL A 18 -27.05 2.90 -1.52
CA VAL A 18 -25.85 2.40 -0.84
C VAL A 18 -25.06 3.55 -0.21
N THR A 19 -24.81 3.49 1.08
CA THR A 19 -24.02 4.51 1.81
C THR A 19 -22.53 4.15 1.76
N ILE A 20 -21.78 4.94 0.99
CA ILE A 20 -20.32 4.79 0.81
C ILE A 20 -19.61 5.89 1.59
N ARG A 21 -18.68 5.52 2.46
CA ARG A 21 -17.82 6.45 3.19
C ARG A 21 -16.37 6.34 2.77
N ILE A 22 -15.73 7.49 2.57
CA ILE A 22 -14.27 7.58 2.32
C ILE A 22 -13.62 8.17 3.55
N VAL A 23 -12.79 7.38 4.22
CA VAL A 23 -12.08 7.72 5.45
C VAL A 23 -10.61 7.98 5.15
N GLY A 24 -10.19 9.23 5.21
CA GLY A 24 -8.78 9.64 5.11
C GLY A 24 -8.11 9.60 6.46
N VAL A 25 -7.07 8.77 6.63
CA VAL A 25 -6.39 8.56 7.90
C VAL A 25 -5.00 9.19 7.88
N GLY A 26 -4.75 10.09 8.83
CA GLY A 26 -3.49 10.83 8.95
C GLY A 26 -3.32 11.91 7.87
N GLY A 27 -2.14 12.51 7.80
CA GLY A 27 -1.91 13.64 6.89
C GLY A 27 -2.04 13.28 5.40
N CYS A 28 -1.47 12.16 4.97
CA CYS A 28 -1.56 11.72 3.57
C CYS A 28 -3.00 11.36 3.19
N GLY A 29 -3.72 10.59 4.04
CA GLY A 29 -5.12 10.26 3.81
C GLY A 29 -6.01 11.50 3.76
N GLY A 30 -5.75 12.50 4.63
CA GLY A 30 -6.44 13.79 4.59
C GLY A 30 -6.21 14.57 3.29
N ASN A 31 -4.97 14.57 2.77
CA ASN A 31 -4.66 15.20 1.49
C ASN A 31 -5.34 14.48 0.31
N ALA A 32 -5.37 13.15 0.34
CA ALA A 32 -6.08 12.37 -0.67
C ALA A 32 -7.58 12.70 -0.67
N VAL A 33 -8.22 12.76 0.50
CA VAL A 33 -9.62 13.15 0.63
C VAL A 33 -9.86 14.58 0.15
N ASN A 34 -8.98 15.54 0.47
CA ASN A 34 -9.09 16.91 -0.05
C ASN A 34 -9.05 16.94 -1.59
N ASN A 35 -8.17 16.14 -2.21
CA ASN A 35 -8.12 16.00 -3.67
C ASN A 35 -9.40 15.39 -4.24
N MET A 36 -9.97 14.37 -3.56
CA MET A 36 -11.22 13.73 -3.96
C MET A 36 -12.42 14.69 -3.89
N ILE A 37 -12.46 15.55 -2.87
CA ILE A 37 -13.49 16.59 -2.71
C ILE A 37 -13.38 17.63 -3.83
N ASP A 38 -12.17 18.09 -4.14
CA ASP A 38 -11.94 19.07 -5.22
C ASP A 38 -12.40 18.54 -6.59
N ARG A 39 -12.26 17.24 -6.81
CA ARG A 39 -12.64 16.54 -8.04
C ARG A 39 -14.05 15.96 -8.02
N LYS A 40 -14.78 16.11 -6.92
CA LYS A 40 -16.20 15.76 -6.77
C LYS A 40 -16.54 14.31 -7.15
N ILE A 41 -16.21 13.33 -6.29
CA ILE A 41 -16.80 12.00 -6.40
C ILE A 41 -18.24 12.09 -5.87
N SER A 42 -19.21 11.71 -6.67
CA SER A 42 -20.64 11.79 -6.33
C SER A 42 -21.06 10.58 -5.47
N GLY A 43 -22.07 10.76 -4.61
CA GLY A 43 -22.69 9.66 -3.87
C GLY A 43 -21.84 9.09 -2.73
N VAL A 44 -20.85 9.83 -2.24
CA VAL A 44 -19.98 9.40 -1.14
C VAL A 44 -19.92 10.42 -0.01
N GLU A 45 -19.74 9.96 1.21
CA GLU A 45 -19.49 10.78 2.40
C GLU A 45 -18.01 10.79 2.74
N TYR A 46 -17.46 11.96 3.10
CA TYR A 46 -16.04 12.13 3.39
C TYR A 46 -15.79 12.32 4.87
N ILE A 47 -14.87 11.55 5.43
CA ILE A 47 -14.41 11.64 6.81
C ILE A 47 -12.89 11.74 6.81
N VAL A 48 -12.33 12.63 7.61
CA VAL A 48 -10.89 12.68 7.87
C VAL A 48 -10.63 12.44 9.35
N MET A 49 -9.79 11.47 9.66
CA MET A 49 -9.38 11.10 11.01
C MET A 49 -7.89 11.35 11.18
N ASN A 50 -7.49 12.15 12.17
CA ASN A 50 -6.09 12.47 12.39
C ASN A 50 -5.80 12.73 13.87
N THR A 51 -4.57 12.47 14.29
CA THR A 51 -4.02 12.87 15.60
C THR A 51 -3.53 14.33 15.61
N ASP A 52 -3.30 14.92 14.42
CA ASP A 52 -2.84 16.29 14.25
C ASP A 52 -4.05 17.22 14.04
N ARG A 53 -4.27 18.13 15.02
CA ARG A 53 -5.35 19.10 14.99
C ARG A 53 -5.19 20.12 13.84
N GLN A 54 -3.96 20.55 13.56
CA GLN A 54 -3.73 21.52 12.48
C GLN A 54 -4.09 20.95 11.12
N ALA A 55 -3.71 19.69 10.86
CA ALA A 55 -4.07 19.00 9.63
C ALA A 55 -5.59 18.87 9.47
N LEU A 56 -6.33 18.63 10.57
CA LEU A 56 -7.80 18.59 10.55
C LEU A 56 -8.43 19.94 10.27
N LEU A 57 -7.89 21.03 10.82
CA LEU A 57 -8.41 22.38 10.56
C LEU A 57 -8.27 22.79 9.07
N ASN A 58 -7.22 22.31 8.42
CA ASN A 58 -6.96 22.57 7.00
C ASN A 58 -7.67 21.58 6.06
N SER A 59 -8.37 20.58 6.58
CA SER A 59 -9.10 19.61 5.78
C SER A 59 -10.38 20.20 5.22
N LYS A 60 -10.70 19.85 3.98
CA LYS A 60 -11.96 20.19 3.28
C LYS A 60 -13.10 19.21 3.61
N ALA A 61 -12.81 18.11 4.30
CA ALA A 61 -13.81 17.11 4.65
C ALA A 61 -14.91 17.70 5.56
N PRO A 62 -16.18 17.39 5.29
CA PRO A 62 -17.29 17.83 6.15
C PRO A 62 -17.21 17.22 7.54
N LEU A 63 -16.79 15.96 7.64
CA LEU A 63 -16.59 15.26 8.91
C LEU A 63 -15.09 15.15 9.23
N ARG A 64 -14.70 15.72 10.36
CA ARG A 64 -13.31 15.78 10.82
C ARG A 64 -13.24 15.27 12.25
N VAL A 65 -12.52 14.17 12.45
CA VAL A 65 -12.43 13.46 13.73
C VAL A 65 -11.00 13.53 14.24
N GLN A 66 -10.81 14.19 15.37
CA GLN A 66 -9.53 14.14 16.06
C GLN A 66 -9.48 12.87 16.90
N ILE A 67 -8.53 11.97 16.62
CA ILE A 67 -8.29 10.75 17.39
C ILE A 67 -7.07 10.90 18.29
N GLY A 68 -7.09 10.20 19.44
CA GLY A 68 -5.98 10.14 20.37
C GLY A 68 -5.62 11.48 21.01
N ARG A 69 -6.60 12.31 21.33
CA ARG A 69 -6.38 13.62 21.95
C ARG A 69 -5.57 13.51 23.24
N ARG A 70 -5.81 12.46 24.04
CA ARG A 70 -5.07 12.20 25.29
C ARG A 70 -3.65 11.74 25.03
N ALA A 71 -3.44 10.86 24.06
CA ALA A 71 -2.15 10.27 23.74
C ALA A 71 -1.19 11.25 23.05
N THR A 72 -1.70 12.16 22.20
CA THR A 72 -0.87 12.99 21.31
C THR A 72 -0.95 14.49 21.59
N GLY A 73 -1.88 14.92 22.45
CA GLY A 73 -2.12 16.35 22.68
C GLY A 73 -2.56 17.14 21.45
N GLY A 74 -2.87 16.48 20.33
CA GLY A 74 -3.21 17.11 19.05
C GLY A 74 -2.00 17.50 18.18
N LEU A 75 -0.80 17.04 18.54
CA LEU A 75 0.46 17.34 17.85
C LEU A 75 0.88 16.27 16.83
N GLY A 76 0.02 15.27 16.61
CA GLY A 76 0.35 14.13 15.73
C GLY A 76 1.02 12.98 16.48
N ALA A 77 1.26 11.87 15.76
CA ALA A 77 1.82 10.64 16.31
C ALA A 77 3.37 10.55 16.18
N GLY A 78 4.07 11.64 15.90
CA GLY A 78 5.54 11.69 15.88
C GLY A 78 6.24 10.66 14.98
N ALA A 79 5.61 10.22 13.88
CA ALA A 79 6.06 9.13 13.00
C ALA A 79 6.12 7.75 13.68
N ASP A 80 5.52 7.59 14.86
CA ASP A 80 5.43 6.32 15.58
C ASP A 80 4.07 5.64 15.35
N PRO A 81 4.01 4.47 14.67
CA PRO A 81 2.78 3.73 14.46
C PRO A 81 2.13 3.24 15.75
N ALA A 82 2.91 2.97 16.80
CA ALA A 82 2.35 2.54 18.08
C ALA A 82 1.49 3.65 18.70
N GLN A 83 1.95 4.90 18.65
CA GLN A 83 1.14 6.06 19.06
C GLN A 83 -0.09 6.25 18.17
N GLY A 84 0.05 6.06 16.85
CA GLY A 84 -1.08 6.12 15.93
C GLY A 84 -2.14 5.07 16.23
N ARG A 85 -1.73 3.85 16.54
CA ARG A 85 -2.60 2.74 16.96
C ARG A 85 -3.30 3.07 18.29
N GLN A 86 -2.54 3.46 19.30
CA GLN A 86 -3.09 3.81 20.62
C GLN A 86 -4.14 4.93 20.49
N ALA A 87 -3.86 5.94 19.66
CA ALA A 87 -4.79 7.03 19.40
C ALA A 87 -6.14 6.56 18.84
N ALA A 88 -6.13 5.57 17.94
CA ALA A 88 -7.35 4.99 17.40
C ALA A 88 -8.02 4.01 18.39
N ASP A 89 -7.24 3.27 19.17
CA ASP A 89 -7.75 2.35 20.18
C ASP A 89 -8.44 3.11 21.34
N ASP A 90 -7.93 4.29 21.73
CA ASP A 90 -8.53 5.15 22.77
C ASP A 90 -9.90 5.71 22.35
N ASP A 91 -10.12 5.91 21.06
CA ASP A 91 -11.31 6.57 20.51
C ASP A 91 -12.17 5.62 19.64
N ARG A 92 -12.15 4.29 19.93
CA ARG A 92 -12.90 3.28 19.17
C ARG A 92 -14.39 3.58 19.04
N ASP A 93 -15.01 4.02 20.11
CA ASP A 93 -16.45 4.31 20.13
C ASP A 93 -16.79 5.52 19.25
N ILE A 94 -15.92 6.54 19.25
CA ILE A 94 -16.06 7.70 18.37
C ILE A 94 -15.93 7.26 16.90
N ILE A 95 -14.91 6.44 16.58
CA ILE A 95 -14.71 5.92 15.24
C ILE A 95 -15.91 5.09 14.79
N ALA A 96 -16.39 4.18 15.64
CA ALA A 96 -17.55 3.33 15.33
C ALA A 96 -18.80 4.16 15.03
N SER A 97 -19.09 5.20 15.83
CA SER A 97 -20.23 6.09 15.60
C SER A 97 -20.16 6.81 14.24
N GLN A 98 -18.95 7.12 13.77
CA GLN A 98 -18.76 7.73 12.45
C GLN A 98 -18.86 6.74 11.27
N LEU A 99 -18.82 5.44 11.55
CA LEU A 99 -18.96 4.39 10.54
C LEU A 99 -20.36 3.75 10.54
N GLU A 100 -21.19 4.08 11.51
CA GLU A 100 -22.53 3.52 11.66
C GLU A 100 -23.43 3.84 10.45
N GLY A 101 -24.09 2.80 9.92
CA GLY A 101 -24.98 2.91 8.76
C GLY A 101 -24.27 2.98 7.41
N ALA A 102 -22.94 2.79 7.34
CA ALA A 102 -22.25 2.61 6.07
C ALA A 102 -22.35 1.17 5.58
N ASP A 103 -22.61 0.99 4.29
CA ASP A 103 -22.58 -0.30 3.60
C ASP A 103 -21.16 -0.64 3.16
N MET A 104 -20.37 0.41 2.84
CA MET A 104 -19.00 0.32 2.34
C MET A 104 -18.13 1.44 2.87
N VAL A 105 -16.89 1.13 3.21
CA VAL A 105 -15.89 2.09 3.67
C VAL A 105 -14.60 1.93 2.86
N PHE A 106 -14.17 3.05 2.26
CA PHE A 106 -12.82 3.19 1.74
C PHE A 106 -11.91 3.77 2.82
N ILE A 107 -10.82 3.10 3.13
CA ILE A 107 -9.79 3.60 4.04
C ILE A 107 -8.59 3.99 3.21
N THR A 108 -8.29 5.30 3.16
CA THR A 108 -7.10 5.82 2.47
C THR A 108 -6.09 6.36 3.45
N ALA A 109 -4.85 5.92 3.30
CA ALA A 109 -3.74 6.31 4.19
C ALA A 109 -2.39 6.22 3.47
N GLY A 110 -1.46 7.09 3.85
CA GLY A 110 -0.05 6.91 3.51
C GLY A 110 0.64 6.10 4.59
N MET A 111 1.21 4.97 4.19
CA MET A 111 1.97 4.10 5.08
C MET A 111 3.41 4.58 5.24
N GLY A 112 4.04 4.26 6.38
CA GLY A 112 5.43 4.61 6.68
C GLY A 112 5.62 5.76 7.70
N LYS A 113 4.51 6.34 8.19
CA LYS A 113 4.51 7.32 9.28
C LYS A 113 3.68 6.81 10.47
N GLY A 114 3.34 7.68 11.42
CA GLY A 114 2.65 7.30 12.66
C GLY A 114 1.16 7.05 12.47
N THR A 115 0.37 8.12 12.28
CA THR A 115 -1.10 8.07 12.33
C THR A 115 -1.70 7.13 11.29
N GLY A 116 -1.37 7.33 10.00
CA GLY A 116 -1.93 6.49 8.91
C GLY A 116 -1.59 5.01 9.10
N THR A 117 -0.32 4.71 9.42
CA THR A 117 0.18 3.34 9.57
C THR A 117 -0.43 2.63 10.78
N GLY A 118 -0.57 3.34 11.91
CA GLY A 118 -1.05 2.76 13.16
C GLY A 118 -2.57 2.73 13.27
N ALA A 119 -3.26 3.80 12.87
CA ALA A 119 -4.70 3.93 13.06
C ALA A 119 -5.53 3.22 11.97
N ALA A 120 -5.06 3.16 10.71
CA ALA A 120 -5.84 2.53 9.64
C ALA A 120 -6.20 1.06 9.92
N PRO A 121 -5.32 0.20 10.46
CA PRO A 121 -5.69 -1.16 10.84
C PRO A 121 -6.77 -1.24 11.92
N VAL A 122 -6.76 -0.32 12.89
CA VAL A 122 -7.77 -0.26 13.96
C VAL A 122 -9.13 0.14 13.38
N ILE A 123 -9.17 1.18 12.53
CA ILE A 123 -10.37 1.64 11.84
C ILE A 123 -10.94 0.51 10.97
N ALA A 124 -10.09 -0.20 10.22
CA ALA A 124 -10.49 -1.35 9.43
C ALA A 124 -11.09 -2.49 10.29
N SER A 125 -10.48 -2.76 11.45
CA SER A 125 -10.99 -3.74 12.40
C SER A 125 -12.39 -3.38 12.92
N ILE A 126 -12.63 -2.10 13.20
CA ILE A 126 -13.94 -1.60 13.63
C ILE A 126 -14.97 -1.78 12.51
N ALA A 127 -14.66 -1.31 11.29
CA ALA A 127 -15.53 -1.43 10.13
C ALA A 127 -15.91 -2.90 9.83
N ARG A 128 -14.93 -3.79 9.85
CA ARG A 128 -15.12 -5.23 9.66
C ARG A 128 -16.04 -5.84 10.72
N ASN A 129 -15.86 -5.48 12.00
CA ASN A 129 -16.69 -5.96 13.09
C ASN A 129 -18.14 -5.50 12.99
N MET A 130 -18.38 -4.38 12.31
CA MET A 130 -19.71 -3.85 11.99
C MET A 130 -20.32 -4.48 10.72
N GLY A 131 -19.60 -5.39 10.03
CA GLY A 131 -20.08 -6.04 8.80
C GLY A 131 -20.02 -5.15 7.55
N ILE A 132 -19.31 -4.04 7.61
CA ILE A 132 -19.16 -3.07 6.52
C ILE A 132 -18.13 -3.60 5.53
N LEU A 133 -18.43 -3.56 4.22
CA LEU A 133 -17.44 -3.89 3.19
C LEU A 133 -16.28 -2.89 3.25
N THR A 134 -15.08 -3.37 3.56
CA THR A 134 -13.94 -2.51 3.85
C THR A 134 -12.86 -2.63 2.77
N ILE A 135 -12.60 -1.55 2.06
CA ILE A 135 -11.58 -1.46 1.01
C ILE A 135 -10.47 -0.50 1.44
N GLY A 136 -9.22 -0.97 1.42
CA GLY A 136 -8.05 -0.14 1.64
C GLY A 136 -7.43 0.32 0.34
N VAL A 137 -7.14 1.61 0.24
CA VAL A 137 -6.34 2.17 -0.84
C VAL A 137 -5.22 2.98 -0.23
N VAL A 138 -4.04 2.38 -0.14
CA VAL A 138 -2.93 2.94 0.63
C VAL A 138 -1.69 3.13 -0.23
N THR A 139 -0.88 4.14 0.12
CA THR A 139 0.37 4.40 -0.58
C THR A 139 1.56 3.88 0.20
N ARG A 140 2.54 3.35 -0.51
CA ARG A 140 3.88 3.06 -0.01
C ARG A 140 4.80 4.27 -0.26
N PRO A 141 5.71 4.63 0.67
CA PRO A 141 6.59 5.78 0.49
C PRO A 141 7.49 5.64 -0.74
N PHE A 142 7.95 6.78 -1.25
CA PHE A 142 8.99 6.81 -2.28
C PHE A 142 10.33 6.27 -1.74
N GLY A 143 11.17 5.73 -2.62
CA GLY A 143 12.50 5.23 -2.25
C GLY A 143 13.39 6.27 -1.59
N PHE A 144 13.33 7.54 -2.06
CA PHE A 144 14.10 8.64 -1.47
C PHE A 144 13.66 9.01 -0.02
N GLU A 145 12.48 8.55 0.43
CA GLU A 145 12.03 8.78 1.82
C GLU A 145 12.76 7.88 2.83
N GLY A 146 13.45 6.85 2.37
CA GLY A 146 14.37 6.00 3.11
C GLY A 146 13.77 4.69 3.63
N ASP A 147 14.65 3.70 3.85
CA ASP A 147 14.32 2.32 4.20
C ASP A 147 13.57 2.16 5.52
N VAL A 148 13.78 3.09 6.46
CA VAL A 148 13.07 3.06 7.75
C VAL A 148 11.58 3.23 7.53
N LYS A 149 11.18 4.22 6.72
CA LYS A 149 9.77 4.45 6.38
C LYS A 149 9.19 3.29 5.57
N ALA A 150 9.97 2.72 4.65
CA ALA A 150 9.55 1.55 3.87
C ALA A 150 9.23 0.35 4.78
N ARG A 151 10.12 0.03 5.73
CA ARG A 151 9.88 -1.05 6.70
C ARG A 151 8.67 -0.79 7.60
N ILE A 152 8.49 0.45 8.05
CA ILE A 152 7.31 0.85 8.83
C ILE A 152 6.04 0.66 7.98
N ALA A 153 6.08 1.06 6.71
CA ALA A 153 4.96 0.89 5.78
C ALA A 153 4.61 -0.59 5.59
N ASP A 154 5.61 -1.46 5.37
CA ASP A 154 5.41 -2.89 5.19
C ASP A 154 4.78 -3.54 6.43
N GLY A 155 5.23 -3.16 7.63
CA GLY A 155 4.62 -3.59 8.89
C GLY A 155 3.15 -3.17 9.02
N GLY A 156 2.84 -1.91 8.68
CA GLY A 156 1.47 -1.38 8.71
C GLY A 156 0.55 -2.03 7.67
N ILE A 157 1.05 -2.26 6.46
CA ILE A 157 0.33 -2.96 5.40
C ILE A 157 0.02 -4.41 5.81
N ALA A 158 1.00 -5.11 6.40
CA ALA A 158 0.80 -6.47 6.89
C ALA A 158 -0.26 -6.55 8.01
N GLU A 159 -0.31 -5.55 8.88
CA GLU A 159 -1.35 -5.46 9.92
C GLU A 159 -2.71 -5.12 9.33
N LEU A 160 -2.79 -4.11 8.43
CA LEU A 160 -4.03 -3.69 7.77
C LEU A 160 -4.68 -4.85 7.00
N ARG A 161 -3.88 -5.66 6.29
CA ARG A 161 -4.34 -6.82 5.51
C ARG A 161 -5.16 -7.82 6.31
N LYS A 162 -5.01 -7.89 7.62
CA LYS A 162 -5.77 -8.80 8.48
C LYS A 162 -7.24 -8.42 8.64
N TYR A 163 -7.56 -7.14 8.46
CA TYR A 163 -8.87 -6.57 8.80
C TYR A 163 -9.62 -6.01 7.59
N ILE A 164 -9.05 -6.07 6.40
CA ILE A 164 -9.62 -5.47 5.21
C ILE A 164 -10.07 -6.56 4.24
N ASP A 165 -11.16 -6.30 3.51
CA ASP A 165 -11.68 -7.22 2.50
C ASP A 165 -10.82 -7.19 1.23
N THR A 166 -10.54 -5.98 0.75
CA THR A 166 -9.72 -5.74 -0.44
C THR A 166 -8.70 -4.64 -0.17
N LEU A 167 -7.43 -4.88 -0.49
CA LEU A 167 -6.32 -3.95 -0.28
C LEU A 167 -5.63 -3.61 -1.59
N ILE A 168 -5.75 -2.35 -2.00
CA ILE A 168 -5.02 -1.77 -3.14
C ILE A 168 -3.80 -1.04 -2.58
N ILE A 169 -2.61 -1.48 -2.96
CA ILE A 169 -1.35 -0.86 -2.56
C ILE A 169 -0.79 -0.09 -3.75
N VAL A 170 -0.65 1.20 -3.59
CA VAL A 170 -0.06 2.09 -4.57
C VAL A 170 1.41 2.31 -4.23
N GLU A 171 2.30 1.76 -5.03
CA GLU A 171 3.73 1.98 -4.89
C GLU A 171 4.11 3.32 -5.53
N ASN A 172 4.45 4.33 -4.71
CA ASN A 172 4.78 5.66 -5.22
C ASN A 172 5.99 5.62 -6.18
N GLU A 173 6.91 4.68 -6.01
CA GLU A 173 8.06 4.50 -6.91
C GLU A 173 7.61 4.17 -8.35
N LYS A 174 6.57 3.36 -8.52
CA LYS A 174 6.00 3.07 -9.83
C LYS A 174 5.32 4.28 -10.47
N ILE A 175 4.81 5.20 -9.67
CA ILE A 175 4.27 6.47 -10.16
C ILE A 175 5.39 7.37 -10.68
N LEU A 176 6.51 7.39 -9.95
CA LEU A 176 7.67 8.18 -10.36
C LEU A 176 8.28 7.69 -11.68
N SER A 177 8.21 6.38 -11.96
CA SER A 177 8.71 5.81 -13.22
C SER A 177 7.95 6.27 -14.46
N ILE A 178 6.70 6.73 -14.30
CA ILE A 178 5.87 7.27 -15.41
C ILE A 178 5.82 8.80 -15.42
N ALA A 179 6.43 9.45 -14.43
CA ALA A 179 6.51 10.90 -14.36
C ALA A 179 7.54 11.42 -15.38
N GLU A 180 7.25 12.57 -15.96
CA GLU A 180 8.18 13.26 -16.86
C GLU A 180 9.43 13.72 -16.10
N GLU A 181 10.56 13.81 -16.81
CA GLU A 181 11.80 14.39 -16.23
C GLU A 181 11.53 15.84 -15.79
N GLY A 182 11.84 16.14 -14.53
CA GLY A 182 11.67 17.50 -13.97
C GLY A 182 10.40 17.72 -13.16
N VAL A 183 9.58 16.69 -12.94
CA VAL A 183 8.40 16.75 -12.06
C VAL A 183 8.83 17.19 -10.65
N SER A 184 8.16 18.22 -10.11
CA SER A 184 8.40 18.69 -8.75
C SER A 184 7.91 17.66 -7.71
N ALA A 185 8.50 17.72 -6.49
CA ALA A 185 8.06 16.86 -5.39
C ALA A 185 6.56 17.01 -5.09
N THR A 186 6.02 18.24 -5.18
CA THR A 186 4.59 18.50 -4.98
C THR A 186 3.74 17.79 -6.04
N GLU A 187 4.16 17.84 -7.30
CA GLU A 187 3.47 17.15 -8.39
C GLU A 187 3.52 15.63 -8.23
N ALA A 188 4.67 15.07 -7.83
CA ALA A 188 4.79 13.63 -7.57
C ALA A 188 3.80 13.15 -6.47
N TYR A 189 3.68 13.90 -5.37
CA TYR A 189 2.66 13.60 -4.35
C TYR A 189 1.23 13.79 -4.85
N ASN A 190 0.98 14.78 -5.71
CA ASN A 190 -0.33 14.96 -6.33
C ASN A 190 -0.67 13.82 -7.29
N MET A 191 0.30 13.29 -8.04
CA MET A 191 0.10 12.08 -8.86
C MET A 191 -0.29 10.87 -8.01
N ALA A 192 0.35 10.68 -6.84
CA ALA A 192 -0.05 9.63 -5.90
C ALA A 192 -1.50 9.82 -5.40
N ASN A 193 -1.88 11.05 -5.04
CA ASN A 193 -3.26 11.37 -4.66
C ASN A 193 -4.25 11.13 -5.83
N ASP A 194 -3.82 11.38 -7.07
CA ASP A 194 -4.62 11.12 -8.27
C ASP A 194 -4.92 9.62 -8.46
N VAL A 195 -3.93 8.77 -8.20
CA VAL A 195 -4.13 7.31 -8.25
C VAL A 195 -5.13 6.86 -7.17
N LEU A 196 -5.02 7.38 -5.94
CA LEU A 196 -5.98 7.10 -4.87
C LEU A 196 -7.39 7.57 -5.23
N TYR A 197 -7.51 8.75 -5.84
CA TYR A 197 -8.78 9.27 -6.35
C TYR A 197 -9.38 8.36 -7.43
N ARG A 198 -8.59 7.94 -8.43
CA ARG A 198 -9.06 7.06 -9.51
C ARG A 198 -9.53 5.72 -8.99
N ALA A 199 -8.84 5.15 -7.99
CA ALA A 199 -9.25 3.91 -7.34
C ALA A 199 -10.62 4.05 -6.67
N ALA A 200 -10.79 5.08 -5.84
CA ALA A 200 -12.05 5.32 -5.14
C ALA A 200 -13.18 5.67 -6.12
N LYS A 201 -12.92 6.58 -7.09
CA LYS A 201 -13.90 6.97 -8.10
C LYS A 201 -14.32 5.78 -8.96
N GLY A 202 -13.37 4.98 -9.43
CA GLY A 202 -13.64 3.84 -10.31
C GLY A 202 -14.60 2.82 -9.69
N ILE A 203 -14.55 2.63 -8.36
CA ILE A 203 -15.45 1.72 -7.65
C ILE A 203 -16.75 2.44 -7.28
N ALA A 204 -16.67 3.69 -6.79
CA ALA A 204 -17.84 4.45 -6.38
C ALA A 204 -18.79 4.70 -7.57
N ASP A 205 -18.25 5.11 -8.72
CA ASP A 205 -19.05 5.40 -9.93
C ASP A 205 -19.89 4.19 -10.36
N ILE A 206 -19.35 2.98 -10.29
CA ILE A 206 -20.07 1.76 -10.66
C ILE A 206 -21.31 1.54 -9.77
N ILE A 207 -21.22 1.93 -8.49
CA ILE A 207 -22.26 1.72 -7.49
C ILE A 207 -23.26 2.88 -7.47
N THR A 208 -22.78 4.12 -7.58
CA THR A 208 -23.60 5.33 -7.34
C THR A 208 -24.15 5.95 -8.60
N SER A 209 -23.51 5.72 -9.77
CA SER A 209 -23.94 6.32 -11.02
C SER A 209 -25.10 5.54 -11.60
N HIS A 210 -26.22 6.24 -11.87
CA HIS A 210 -27.33 5.73 -12.65
C HIS A 210 -26.95 5.74 -14.14
N GLY A 211 -26.08 4.79 -14.53
CA GLY A 211 -25.64 4.64 -15.93
C GLY A 211 -26.60 3.76 -16.74
N HIS A 212 -26.28 3.56 -18.03
CA HIS A 212 -27.02 2.64 -18.89
C HIS A 212 -26.82 1.16 -18.49
N VAL A 213 -25.72 0.85 -17.81
CA VAL A 213 -25.40 -0.48 -17.25
C VAL A 213 -25.14 -0.29 -15.76
N ASN A 214 -26.14 -0.60 -14.95
CA ASN A 214 -26.04 -0.54 -13.49
C ASN A 214 -25.54 -1.89 -12.95
N VAL A 215 -24.62 -1.81 -12.02
CA VAL A 215 -24.11 -2.96 -11.28
C VAL A 215 -24.66 -2.89 -9.85
N ASP A 216 -25.27 -3.98 -9.40
CA ASP A 216 -25.75 -4.06 -8.04
C ASP A 216 -24.58 -4.06 -7.03
N PHE A 217 -24.77 -3.40 -5.90
CA PHE A 217 -23.78 -3.42 -4.81
C PHE A 217 -23.42 -4.85 -4.38
N ALA A 218 -24.40 -5.77 -4.43
CA ALA A 218 -24.20 -7.18 -4.12
C ALA A 218 -23.14 -7.84 -5.03
N ASP A 219 -23.11 -7.46 -6.31
CA ASP A 219 -22.11 -7.95 -7.25
C ASP A 219 -20.71 -7.45 -6.94
N VAL A 220 -20.58 -6.15 -6.69
CA VAL A 220 -19.29 -5.54 -6.26
C VAL A 220 -18.82 -6.21 -4.95
N ARG A 221 -19.73 -6.36 -3.98
CA ARG A 221 -19.42 -7.04 -2.72
C ARG A 221 -18.93 -8.46 -2.94
N SER A 222 -19.51 -9.22 -3.89
CA SER A 222 -19.13 -10.61 -4.17
C SER A 222 -17.69 -10.75 -4.70
N ILE A 223 -17.17 -9.76 -5.41
CA ILE A 223 -15.78 -9.74 -5.93
C ILE A 223 -14.81 -9.18 -4.90
N MET A 224 -15.24 -8.19 -4.11
CA MET A 224 -14.36 -7.45 -3.21
C MET A 224 -14.28 -8.05 -1.81
N SER A 225 -15.29 -8.76 -1.34
CA SER A 225 -15.31 -9.34 0.01
C SER A 225 -14.29 -10.45 0.13
N GLY A 226 -13.37 -10.30 1.09
CA GLY A 226 -12.30 -11.27 1.33
C GLY A 226 -11.36 -11.52 0.15
N ALA A 227 -11.28 -10.59 -0.80
CA ALA A 227 -10.46 -10.75 -2.01
C ALA A 227 -8.95 -10.64 -1.73
N GLY A 228 -8.57 -10.02 -0.62
CA GLY A 228 -7.16 -9.80 -0.26
C GLY A 228 -6.51 -8.67 -1.07
N ASP A 229 -5.32 -8.92 -1.60
CA ASP A 229 -4.63 -7.92 -2.41
C ASP A 229 -5.34 -7.70 -3.75
N ALA A 230 -5.49 -6.44 -4.12
CA ALA A 230 -5.98 -6.01 -5.42
C ALA A 230 -4.98 -5.04 -6.08
N VAL A 231 -5.04 -4.98 -7.39
CA VAL A 231 -4.25 -4.04 -8.19
C VAL A 231 -5.14 -3.29 -9.15
N MET A 232 -4.68 -2.12 -9.55
CA MET A 232 -5.45 -1.23 -10.40
C MET A 232 -4.61 -0.68 -11.53
N GLY A 233 -5.20 -0.62 -12.72
CA GLY A 233 -4.71 0.17 -13.84
C GLY A 233 -5.77 1.15 -14.31
N SER A 234 -5.39 2.35 -14.71
CA SER A 234 -6.31 3.35 -15.25
C SER A 234 -5.62 4.16 -16.33
N ALA A 235 -6.27 4.29 -17.46
CA ALA A 235 -5.79 5.11 -18.57
C ALA A 235 -6.96 5.84 -19.25
N ALA A 236 -6.63 6.88 -20.00
CA ALA A 236 -7.59 7.63 -20.81
C ALA A 236 -7.05 7.76 -22.23
N ALA A 237 -7.94 7.67 -23.21
CA ALA A 237 -7.61 7.86 -24.61
C ALA A 237 -8.73 8.63 -25.32
N ALA A 238 -8.38 9.29 -26.42
CA ALA A 238 -9.31 10.01 -27.28
C ALA A 238 -9.19 9.52 -28.72
N GLY A 239 -10.21 9.79 -29.55
CA GLY A 239 -10.24 9.47 -30.96
C GLY A 239 -10.90 8.12 -31.28
N GLU A 240 -10.55 7.54 -32.42
CA GLU A 240 -11.10 6.25 -32.85
C GLU A 240 -10.63 5.09 -31.96
N ARG A 241 -11.56 4.16 -31.64
CA ARG A 241 -11.30 3.00 -30.77
C ARG A 241 -10.69 3.39 -29.43
N CYS A 242 -11.13 4.56 -28.91
CA CYS A 242 -10.55 5.13 -27.68
C CYS A 242 -10.75 4.23 -26.46
N ALA A 243 -11.88 3.51 -26.34
CA ALA A 243 -12.11 2.59 -25.23
C ALA A 243 -11.16 1.39 -25.27
N LEU A 244 -10.93 0.80 -26.45
CA LEU A 244 -9.97 -0.30 -26.62
C LEU A 244 -8.54 0.16 -26.30
N LYS A 245 -8.15 1.35 -26.79
CA LYS A 245 -6.83 1.92 -26.53
C LYS A 245 -6.66 2.20 -25.03
N ALA A 246 -7.63 2.85 -24.40
CA ALA A 246 -7.61 3.11 -22.96
C ALA A 246 -7.57 1.81 -22.14
N ALA A 247 -8.28 0.75 -22.57
CA ALA A 247 -8.22 -0.57 -21.94
C ALA A 247 -6.83 -1.20 -22.06
N SER A 248 -6.22 -1.16 -23.24
CA SER A 248 -4.85 -1.65 -23.46
C SER A 248 -3.83 -0.90 -22.61
N ASP A 249 -3.91 0.43 -22.58
CA ASP A 249 -3.01 1.29 -21.79
C ASP A 249 -3.22 1.10 -20.28
N ALA A 250 -4.47 0.89 -19.84
CA ALA A 250 -4.79 0.58 -18.44
C ALA A 250 -4.18 -0.75 -17.99
N LEU A 251 -4.27 -1.81 -18.83
CA LEU A 251 -3.66 -3.10 -18.55
C LEU A 251 -2.13 -3.08 -18.68
N GLY A 252 -1.57 -2.18 -19.50
CA GLY A 252 -0.14 -1.90 -19.62
C GLY A 252 0.42 -0.98 -18.53
N SER A 253 -0.40 -0.53 -17.59
CA SER A 253 0.02 0.39 -16.53
C SER A 253 1.18 -0.18 -15.68
N PRO A 254 2.23 0.59 -15.39
CA PRO A 254 3.30 0.18 -14.47
C PRO A 254 2.80 -0.26 -13.10
N LEU A 255 1.63 0.20 -12.66
CA LEU A 255 1.02 -0.26 -11.41
C LEU A 255 0.64 -1.74 -11.45
N LEU A 256 0.42 -2.31 -12.65
CA LEU A 256 0.14 -3.73 -12.89
C LEU A 256 1.39 -4.55 -13.24
N GLU A 257 2.56 -3.92 -13.29
CA GLU A 257 3.81 -4.60 -13.64
C GLU A 257 4.15 -5.72 -12.64
N GLY A 258 4.60 -6.86 -13.17
CA GLY A 258 4.92 -8.04 -12.36
C GLY A 258 3.70 -8.88 -11.95
N ILE A 259 2.49 -8.55 -12.43
CA ILE A 259 1.25 -9.24 -12.12
C ILE A 259 0.71 -9.93 -13.35
N SER A 260 0.21 -11.16 -13.19
CA SER A 260 -0.56 -11.85 -14.21
C SER A 260 -2.04 -11.63 -13.96
N ILE A 261 -2.72 -10.97 -14.90
CA ILE A 261 -4.16 -10.79 -14.86
C ILE A 261 -4.86 -12.09 -15.21
N ASN A 262 -4.23 -12.92 -16.02
CA ASN A 262 -4.73 -14.24 -16.38
C ASN A 262 -4.79 -15.14 -15.15
N GLY A 263 -5.95 -15.74 -14.92
CA GLY A 263 -6.24 -16.56 -13.75
C GLY A 263 -6.60 -15.76 -12.50
N SER A 264 -6.94 -14.46 -12.64
CA SER A 264 -7.55 -13.66 -11.56
C SER A 264 -8.95 -14.18 -11.23
N LYS A 265 -9.39 -13.97 -9.99
CA LYS A 265 -10.74 -14.39 -9.55
C LYS A 265 -11.81 -13.39 -9.94
N GLY A 266 -11.48 -12.09 -9.88
CA GLY A 266 -12.43 -11.03 -10.17
C GLY A 266 -11.76 -9.85 -10.87
N VAL A 267 -12.47 -9.28 -11.81
CA VAL A 267 -12.07 -8.07 -12.54
C VAL A 267 -13.23 -7.10 -12.53
N LEU A 268 -12.99 -5.91 -12.00
CA LEU A 268 -13.94 -4.81 -12.04
C LEU A 268 -13.47 -3.80 -13.09
N VAL A 269 -14.33 -3.49 -14.03
CA VAL A 269 -14.03 -2.56 -15.13
C VAL A 269 -14.99 -1.38 -15.05
N ASN A 270 -14.47 -0.17 -14.98
CA ASN A 270 -15.25 1.05 -15.11
C ASN A 270 -14.82 1.80 -16.38
N ILE A 271 -15.79 2.06 -17.27
CA ILE A 271 -15.59 2.83 -18.50
C ILE A 271 -16.38 4.12 -18.37
N THR A 272 -15.71 5.26 -18.44
CA THR A 272 -16.29 6.59 -18.30
C THR A 272 -16.03 7.38 -19.58
N GLY A 273 -17.06 7.93 -20.18
CA GLY A 273 -16.96 8.78 -21.40
C GLY A 273 -17.98 8.40 -22.45
N GLY A 274 -18.09 9.21 -23.50
CA GLY A 274 -18.94 8.93 -24.65
C GLY A 274 -18.38 7.82 -25.54
N VAL A 275 -18.89 6.60 -25.45
CA VAL A 275 -18.38 5.41 -26.16
C VAL A 275 -19.45 4.81 -27.04
N SER A 276 -19.09 4.41 -28.27
CA SER A 276 -19.98 3.61 -29.10
C SER A 276 -20.11 2.18 -28.56
N MET A 277 -21.27 1.56 -28.74
CA MET A 277 -21.49 0.16 -28.30
C MET A 277 -20.46 -0.82 -28.92
N ARG A 278 -20.00 -0.55 -30.11
CA ARG A 278 -18.99 -1.37 -30.77
C ARG A 278 -17.63 -1.25 -30.08
N ASP A 279 -17.19 -0.04 -29.78
CA ASP A 279 -15.90 0.21 -29.13
C ASP A 279 -15.92 -0.32 -27.68
N LEU A 280 -17.06 -0.15 -26.98
CA LEU A 280 -17.29 -0.76 -25.67
C LEU A 280 -17.15 -2.29 -25.73
N SER A 281 -17.79 -2.95 -26.72
CA SER A 281 -17.72 -4.39 -26.90
C SER A 281 -16.31 -4.87 -27.20
N GLU A 282 -15.56 -4.16 -28.06
CA GLU A 282 -14.18 -4.47 -28.39
C GLU A 282 -13.26 -4.35 -27.16
N ALA A 283 -13.42 -3.30 -26.38
CA ALA A 283 -12.66 -3.09 -25.13
C ALA A 283 -12.93 -4.17 -24.08
N MET A 284 -14.20 -4.52 -23.88
CA MET A 284 -14.60 -5.55 -22.94
C MET A 284 -14.12 -6.94 -23.36
N SER A 285 -14.19 -7.26 -24.65
CA SER A 285 -13.68 -8.54 -25.19
C SER A 285 -12.17 -8.66 -24.99
N PHE A 286 -11.43 -7.59 -25.20
CA PHE A 286 -9.99 -7.52 -24.98
C PHE A 286 -9.65 -7.77 -23.49
N ILE A 287 -10.34 -7.09 -22.57
CA ILE A 287 -10.13 -7.29 -21.12
C ILE A 287 -10.45 -8.73 -20.72
N ALA A 288 -11.56 -9.30 -21.23
CA ALA A 288 -11.96 -10.67 -20.93
C ALA A 288 -10.93 -11.70 -21.42
N GLU A 289 -10.36 -11.50 -22.60
CA GLU A 289 -9.29 -12.35 -23.14
C GLU A 289 -8.04 -12.31 -22.24
N GLN A 290 -7.63 -11.11 -21.78
CA GLN A 290 -6.48 -10.95 -20.89
C GLN A 290 -6.71 -11.53 -19.49
N ALA A 291 -7.93 -11.47 -18.97
CA ALA A 291 -8.29 -12.00 -17.65
C ALA A 291 -8.38 -13.54 -17.62
N GLY A 292 -8.63 -14.17 -18.77
CA GLY A 292 -8.86 -15.60 -18.88
C GLY A 292 -10.31 -16.00 -18.56
N GLY A 293 -10.72 -17.21 -18.98
CA GLY A 293 -12.14 -17.64 -18.94
C GLY A 293 -12.73 -17.92 -17.57
N GLU A 294 -11.93 -17.91 -16.49
CA GLU A 294 -12.41 -18.22 -15.11
C GLU A 294 -12.71 -16.96 -14.28
N ALA A 295 -12.30 -15.77 -14.75
CA ALA A 295 -12.49 -14.53 -14.01
C ALA A 295 -13.95 -14.06 -14.04
N LYS A 296 -14.51 -13.71 -12.86
CA LYS A 296 -15.79 -13.00 -12.78
C LYS A 296 -15.55 -11.53 -13.17
N ILE A 297 -16.07 -11.10 -14.32
CA ILE A 297 -15.92 -9.73 -14.82
C ILE A 297 -17.20 -8.97 -14.52
N ILE A 298 -17.06 -7.83 -13.84
CA ILE A 298 -18.12 -6.85 -13.61
C ILE A 298 -17.73 -5.58 -14.37
N ASN A 299 -18.63 -5.09 -15.21
CA ASN A 299 -18.43 -3.87 -15.98
C ASN A 299 -19.49 -2.82 -15.66
N GLY A 300 -19.04 -1.61 -15.36
CA GLY A 300 -19.85 -0.39 -15.29
C GLY A 300 -19.55 0.53 -16.45
N TYR A 301 -20.59 1.20 -16.94
CA TYR A 301 -20.47 2.23 -17.96
C TYR A 301 -21.14 3.52 -17.50
N VAL A 302 -20.37 4.60 -17.46
CA VAL A 302 -20.84 5.92 -17.08
C VAL A 302 -20.67 6.88 -18.27
N ASP A 303 -21.80 7.37 -18.77
CA ASP A 303 -21.82 8.36 -19.85
C ASP A 303 -21.59 9.76 -19.24
N GLU A 304 -20.33 10.09 -19.00
CA GLU A 304 -19.89 11.40 -18.52
C GLU A 304 -19.02 12.03 -19.61
N GLN A 305 -19.41 13.24 -20.06
CA GLN A 305 -18.59 13.95 -21.04
C GLN A 305 -17.28 14.41 -20.37
N LEU A 306 -16.20 13.70 -20.66
CA LEU A 306 -14.86 14.10 -20.24
C LEU A 306 -14.32 15.21 -21.17
N VAL A 307 -13.40 16.01 -20.63
CA VAL A 307 -12.76 17.09 -21.39
C VAL A 307 -12.04 16.52 -22.61
N GLY A 308 -12.28 17.11 -23.79
CA GLY A 308 -11.63 16.65 -25.04
C GLY A 308 -12.21 15.39 -25.67
N GLY A 309 -13.36 14.88 -25.20
CA GLY A 309 -13.97 13.66 -25.72
C GLY A 309 -13.16 12.40 -25.40
N GLU A 310 -12.42 12.44 -24.30
CA GLU A 310 -11.66 11.28 -23.80
C GLU A 310 -12.59 10.20 -23.26
N VAL A 311 -12.13 8.96 -23.35
CA VAL A 311 -12.71 7.82 -22.65
C VAL A 311 -11.69 7.31 -21.65
N ARG A 312 -12.13 7.13 -20.41
CA ARG A 312 -11.31 6.58 -19.35
C ARG A 312 -11.73 5.16 -19.02
N VAL A 313 -10.75 4.27 -18.95
CA VAL A 313 -10.95 2.89 -18.49
C VAL A 313 -10.15 2.67 -17.21
N THR A 314 -10.84 2.19 -16.18
CA THR A 314 -10.22 1.77 -14.92
C THR A 314 -10.49 0.29 -14.72
N VAL A 315 -9.43 -0.50 -14.53
CA VAL A 315 -9.51 -1.93 -14.31
C VAL A 315 -8.95 -2.25 -12.93
N ILE A 316 -9.72 -2.93 -12.10
CA ILE A 316 -9.30 -3.42 -10.78
C ILE A 316 -9.34 -4.94 -10.80
N VAL A 317 -8.22 -5.55 -10.46
CA VAL A 317 -8.03 -7.00 -10.52
C VAL A 317 -7.82 -7.55 -9.11
N THR A 318 -8.58 -8.59 -8.77
CA THR A 318 -8.52 -9.26 -7.47
C THR A 318 -8.20 -10.74 -7.62
N GLY A 319 -7.57 -11.34 -6.60
CA GLY A 319 -7.25 -12.76 -6.60
C GLY A 319 -6.27 -13.18 -7.70
N PHE A 320 -5.37 -12.29 -8.09
CA PHE A 320 -4.34 -12.50 -9.10
C PHE A 320 -3.15 -13.31 -8.56
N LYS A 321 -2.34 -13.85 -9.47
CA LYS A 321 -1.05 -14.49 -9.16
C LYS A 321 0.08 -13.53 -9.47
N ARG A 322 1.11 -13.48 -8.59
CA ARG A 322 2.34 -12.76 -8.90
C ARG A 322 3.21 -13.62 -9.81
N LYS A 323 3.82 -13.03 -10.82
CA LYS A 323 4.71 -13.75 -11.78
C LYS A 323 5.89 -14.43 -11.06
N ASP A 324 6.34 -13.89 -9.95
CA ASP A 324 7.42 -14.46 -9.12
C ASP A 324 7.02 -15.77 -8.42
N GLN A 325 5.72 -16.10 -8.38
CA GLN A 325 5.17 -17.33 -7.78
C GLN A 325 4.75 -18.37 -8.84
N GLU A 326 4.88 -18.06 -10.12
CA GLU A 326 4.74 -19.09 -11.14
C GLU A 326 5.91 -20.07 -11.04
N PRO A 327 5.64 -21.39 -10.90
CA PRO A 327 6.71 -22.36 -10.99
C PRO A 327 7.39 -22.20 -12.36
N PRO A 328 8.72 -22.29 -12.44
CA PRO A 328 9.43 -22.14 -13.69
C PRO A 328 8.82 -23.08 -14.73
N LYS A 329 8.36 -22.54 -15.86
CA LYS A 329 7.85 -23.34 -16.98
C LYS A 329 8.84 -24.48 -17.21
N PRO A 330 8.39 -25.76 -17.32
CA PRO A 330 9.27 -26.84 -17.66
C PRO A 330 10.03 -26.42 -18.92
N ARG A 331 11.36 -26.31 -18.81
CA ARG A 331 12.18 -26.12 -20.01
C ARG A 331 11.82 -27.27 -20.93
N GLU A 332 11.25 -26.99 -22.11
CA GLU A 332 11.17 -27.95 -23.19
C GLU A 332 12.56 -28.53 -23.29
N ARG A 333 12.68 -29.83 -23.04
CA ARG A 333 13.96 -30.53 -23.25
C ARG A 333 14.23 -30.35 -24.73
N GLU A 334 15.18 -29.49 -25.08
CA GLU A 334 15.77 -29.53 -26.41
C GLU A 334 16.22 -30.96 -26.60
N GLU A 335 15.56 -31.67 -27.51
CA GLU A 335 16.02 -33.00 -27.92
C GLU A 335 17.47 -32.85 -28.37
N PRO A 336 18.40 -33.63 -27.83
CA PRO A 336 19.78 -33.55 -28.27
C PRO A 336 19.81 -33.83 -29.78
N PRO A 337 20.57 -33.05 -30.59
CA PRO A 337 20.65 -33.25 -32.02
C PRO A 337 21.02 -34.70 -32.30
N ALA A 338 20.23 -35.34 -33.19
CA ALA A 338 20.41 -36.72 -33.61
C ALA A 338 21.87 -36.92 -34.08
N MET A 339 22.67 -37.59 -33.23
CA MET A 339 24.00 -38.00 -33.63
C MET A 339 23.88 -39.04 -34.75
N MET A 340 24.38 -38.66 -35.92
CA MET A 340 24.55 -39.56 -37.06
C MET A 340 25.24 -40.86 -36.63
N SER A 341 24.55 -41.96 -36.85
CA SER A 341 25.05 -43.31 -36.67
C SER A 341 26.23 -43.60 -37.57
N GLY A 342 27.45 -43.49 -37.03
CA GLY A 342 28.64 -44.05 -37.61
C GLY A 342 29.00 -45.32 -36.81
N MET A 343 28.54 -46.45 -37.28
CA MET A 343 28.90 -47.75 -36.75
C MET A 343 30.41 -47.95 -36.78
N ARG A 344 31.02 -48.07 -35.61
CA ARG A 344 32.27 -48.86 -35.43
C ARG A 344 32.05 -49.80 -34.27
N THR A 345 31.86 -51.05 -34.60
CA THR A 345 31.89 -52.22 -33.71
C THR A 345 33.26 -52.32 -33.06
N VAL A 346 33.32 -52.10 -31.75
CA VAL A 346 34.50 -52.43 -30.93
C VAL A 346 34.14 -53.65 -30.07
N GLN A 347 34.89 -54.73 -30.27
CA GLN A 347 34.75 -56.01 -29.55
C GLN A 347 34.92 -55.83 -28.03
N PRO A 348 34.24 -56.63 -27.20
CA PRO A 348 34.35 -56.53 -25.74
C PRO A 348 35.67 -57.12 -25.25
N ARG A 349 36.47 -56.32 -24.54
CA ARG A 349 37.62 -56.78 -23.78
C ARG A 349 37.18 -57.49 -22.50
N GLN A 350 37.69 -58.69 -22.34
CA GLN A 350 37.49 -59.58 -21.19
C GLN A 350 37.89 -58.90 -19.85
N ASN A 351 37.00 -59.00 -18.90
CA ASN A 351 37.22 -58.65 -17.50
C ASN A 351 38.36 -59.46 -16.86
N ARG A 352 39.38 -58.77 -16.34
CA ARG A 352 40.25 -59.29 -15.30
C ARG A 352 39.78 -58.75 -13.96
N PRO A 353 39.67 -59.62 -12.93
CA PRO A 353 39.30 -59.13 -11.59
C PRO A 353 40.51 -58.45 -10.96
N TYR A 354 40.31 -57.20 -10.58
CA TYR A 354 41.28 -56.45 -9.78
C TYR A 354 40.96 -56.65 -8.31
N ASN A 355 41.74 -57.51 -7.66
CA ASN A 355 41.73 -57.71 -6.23
C ASN A 355 42.52 -56.58 -5.58
N MET A 356 41.88 -55.68 -4.87
CA MET A 356 42.51 -54.80 -3.91
C MET A 356 42.02 -55.15 -2.51
N PRO A 357 42.93 -55.31 -1.52
CA PRO A 357 42.54 -55.61 -0.15
C PRO A 357 41.93 -54.36 0.52
N PHE A 358 40.73 -54.52 1.07
CA PHE A 358 40.12 -53.58 1.98
C PHE A 358 40.90 -53.55 3.29
N ALA A 359 41.64 -52.47 3.56
CA ALA A 359 42.12 -52.15 4.89
C ALA A 359 41.02 -51.36 5.60
N SER A 360 40.44 -51.93 6.63
CA SER A 360 39.56 -51.25 7.57
C SER A 360 40.38 -50.32 8.46
N PRO A 361 40.03 -49.02 8.58
CA PRO A 361 40.51 -48.24 9.70
C PRO A 361 39.53 -48.43 10.87
N GLN A 362 39.94 -49.20 11.84
CA GLN A 362 39.51 -49.02 13.23
C GLN A 362 40.07 -47.68 13.70
N GLY A 363 39.24 -46.78 14.17
CA GLY A 363 39.69 -45.55 14.77
C GLY A 363 38.57 -44.62 15.12
N ALA A 364 38.11 -44.70 16.36
CA ALA A 364 37.55 -43.63 17.19
C ALA A 364 36.40 -42.80 16.61
N ALA A 365 35.21 -43.13 17.03
CA ALA A 365 34.10 -42.20 17.14
C ALA A 365 34.49 -41.11 18.14
N THR A 366 34.91 -39.96 17.65
CA THR A 366 34.90 -38.73 18.42
C THR A 366 33.48 -38.16 18.30
N GLU A 367 32.72 -38.28 19.38
CA GLU A 367 31.51 -37.52 19.63
C GLU A 367 31.83 -36.06 19.42
N ARG A 368 31.16 -35.44 18.45
CA ARG A 368 31.15 -33.96 18.33
C ARG A 368 30.34 -33.46 19.51
N PRO A 369 30.91 -32.59 20.38
CA PRO A 369 30.13 -31.96 21.43
C PRO A 369 28.99 -31.20 20.76
N ASP A 370 27.75 -31.35 21.28
CA ASP A 370 26.61 -30.56 20.96
C ASP A 370 27.02 -29.09 20.97
N GLU A 371 26.95 -28.42 19.81
CA GLU A 371 27.21 -26.99 19.73
C GLU A 371 26.08 -26.27 20.50
N ASP A 372 26.40 -25.80 21.71
CA ASP A 372 25.50 -25.04 22.52
C ASP A 372 25.13 -23.71 21.78
N LEU A 373 23.98 -23.70 21.14
CA LEU A 373 23.46 -22.57 20.38
C LEU A 373 23.21 -21.31 21.23
N ARG A 374 23.31 -21.43 22.57
CA ARG A 374 23.21 -20.28 23.49
C ARG A 374 24.47 -19.43 23.52
N VAL A 375 25.60 -19.95 22.98
CA VAL A 375 26.85 -19.20 22.89
C VAL A 375 26.91 -18.48 21.53
N PRO A 376 27.16 -17.15 21.51
CA PRO A 376 27.26 -16.38 20.26
C PRO A 376 28.31 -16.91 19.30
N ALA A 377 28.03 -16.86 17.99
CA ALA A 377 28.86 -17.50 16.96
C ALA A 377 30.32 -17.00 16.91
N TYR A 378 30.61 -15.77 17.31
CA TYR A 378 31.97 -15.21 17.36
C TYR A 378 32.81 -15.85 18.47
N ILE A 379 32.19 -16.23 19.59
CA ILE A 379 32.87 -16.95 20.68
C ILE A 379 33.14 -18.42 20.26
N ARG A 380 32.15 -19.06 19.61
CA ARG A 380 32.29 -20.44 19.11
C ARG A 380 33.38 -20.57 18.03
N LYS A 381 33.62 -19.49 17.25
CA LYS A 381 34.61 -19.45 16.16
C LYS A 381 35.93 -18.81 16.56
N ASN A 382 36.13 -18.47 17.84
CA ASN A 382 37.35 -17.85 18.37
C ASN A 382 37.78 -16.58 17.60
N ILE A 383 36.82 -15.75 17.18
CA ILE A 383 37.08 -14.49 16.47
C ILE A 383 37.37 -13.42 17.50
N GLN A 384 38.56 -12.85 17.50
CA GLN A 384 38.88 -11.68 18.32
C GLN A 384 38.21 -10.44 17.78
N ILE A 385 37.31 -9.85 18.57
CA ILE A 385 36.69 -8.55 18.25
C ILE A 385 37.52 -7.48 18.96
N SER A 386 38.21 -6.64 18.19
CA SER A 386 38.89 -5.46 18.71
C SER A 386 37.87 -4.32 18.87
N GLY A 387 37.43 -4.11 20.12
CA GLY A 387 36.48 -3.06 20.48
C GLY A 387 36.36 -2.91 22.00
N PRO A 388 35.66 -1.90 22.51
CA PRO A 388 35.55 -1.58 23.95
C PRO A 388 34.64 -2.53 24.73
N TYR A 389 34.60 -3.82 24.39
CA TYR A 389 33.73 -4.82 25.00
C TYR A 389 34.57 -5.92 25.66
N ASP A 390 34.15 -6.39 26.86
CA ASP A 390 34.76 -7.55 27.50
C ASP A 390 34.34 -8.87 26.84
N ALA A 391 34.94 -9.98 27.23
CA ALA A 391 34.65 -11.35 26.73
C ALA A 391 33.20 -11.81 27.00
N ALA A 392 32.42 -11.05 27.78
CA ALA A 392 31.01 -11.27 28.07
C ALA A 392 30.05 -10.29 27.35
N GLY A 393 30.61 -9.44 26.47
CA GLY A 393 29.83 -8.49 25.66
C GLY A 393 29.36 -7.25 26.42
N ARG A 394 30.01 -6.88 27.54
CA ARG A 394 29.69 -5.68 28.30
C ARG A 394 30.65 -4.56 27.93
N VAL A 395 30.11 -3.32 27.87
CA VAL A 395 30.91 -2.10 27.63
C VAL A 395 31.85 -1.91 28.83
N THR A 396 33.16 -1.92 28.57
CA THR A 396 34.16 -1.56 29.58
C THR A 396 34.31 -0.04 29.56
N ASP A 397 33.82 0.63 30.61
CA ASP A 397 34.14 2.04 30.87
C ASP A 397 35.63 2.18 31.09
N GLY A 398 36.29 2.86 30.17
CA GLY A 398 37.72 3.17 30.24
C GLY A 398 38.02 4.10 31.43
N GLN A 399 38.40 3.50 32.54
CA GLN A 399 39.13 4.25 33.59
C GLN A 399 40.61 4.25 33.26
N GLY A 400 41.17 5.45 33.18
CA GLY A 400 42.60 5.60 33.17
C GLY A 400 43.09 6.99 32.84
N GLY A 401 43.22 7.87 33.80
CA GLY A 401 43.94 9.13 33.65
C GLY A 401 43.55 10.15 34.70
N GLY A 402 44.12 10.04 35.90
CA GLY A 402 43.90 10.99 36.97
C GLY A 402 44.48 12.37 36.73
N PHE A 403 43.82 13.37 37.28
CA PHE A 403 44.49 14.51 37.97
C PHE A 403 43.47 15.31 38.81
N GLY A 404 43.80 15.49 40.10
CA GLY A 404 43.55 16.72 40.86
C GLY A 404 42.21 16.86 41.58
N ARG A 405 42.19 16.45 42.85
CA ARG A 405 41.29 17.00 43.89
C ARG A 405 41.45 18.51 44.00
N ALA A 406 40.38 19.26 44.00
CA ALA A 406 40.27 20.52 44.75
C ALA A 406 38.81 20.76 45.17
N SER A 407 38.64 20.99 46.44
CA SER A 407 37.58 21.27 47.33
C SER A 407 36.54 22.34 46.94
N ALA A 408 35.31 22.07 47.34
CA ALA A 408 34.30 22.93 47.96
C ALA A 408 34.36 24.46 47.77
N GLY A 409 33.29 25.03 47.27
CA GLY A 409 33.00 26.46 47.35
C GLY A 409 31.59 26.80 46.85
N ARG A 410 30.80 27.25 47.74
CA ARG A 410 29.39 27.70 47.68
C ARG A 410 29.15 28.86 46.68
N ASN A 411 27.91 28.91 46.25
CA ASN A 411 27.03 30.08 45.99
C ASN A 411 27.45 31.13 44.93
N GLY A 412 26.49 31.38 44.05
CA GLY A 412 26.25 32.75 43.59
C GLY A 412 26.26 32.88 42.07
N GLU A 413 25.15 33.41 41.60
CA GLU A 413 25.03 34.23 40.38
C GLU A 413 24.74 33.51 39.04
N HIS A 414 23.47 33.30 38.85
CA HIS A 414 22.76 33.48 37.61
C HIS A 414 22.80 34.97 37.26
N GLU A 415 23.54 35.30 36.23
CA GLU A 415 23.38 36.46 35.36
C GLU A 415 24.69 36.59 34.58
N ASP A 416 24.61 36.42 33.25
CA ASP A 416 25.59 36.84 32.24
C ASP A 416 25.92 35.75 31.18
N ILE A 417 24.90 35.32 30.41
CA ILE A 417 25.10 34.76 29.06
C ILE A 417 23.99 35.27 28.13
N ILE A 418 23.85 36.58 27.96
CA ILE A 418 23.18 37.21 26.80
C ILE A 418 23.90 38.49 26.48
N GLN A 419 25.11 38.40 25.95
CA GLN A 419 25.75 39.48 25.20
C GLN A 419 26.98 38.94 24.45
N LYS A 420 26.75 38.21 23.37
CA LYS A 420 27.68 38.05 22.22
C LYS A 420 26.82 37.54 21.07
N SER A 421 26.62 38.31 20.16
CA SER A 421 27.08 38.70 18.86
C SER A 421 25.87 38.96 17.94
N GLN A 422 25.51 40.21 17.82
CA GLN A 422 24.72 40.74 16.69
C GLN A 422 25.62 41.04 15.47
N SER A 423 26.93 40.76 15.53
CA SER A 423 27.90 41.03 14.47
C SER A 423 28.01 39.93 13.39
N ASP A 424 27.51 38.71 13.66
CA ASP A 424 27.75 37.57 12.77
C ASP A 424 26.56 37.16 11.89
N LEU A 425 25.53 38.01 11.81
CA LEU A 425 24.41 37.77 10.89
C LEU A 425 24.64 38.41 9.52
N PRO A 426 24.39 37.70 8.42
CA PRO A 426 24.46 38.24 7.06
C PRO A 426 23.63 39.51 6.86
N ALA A 427 24.10 40.43 6.04
CA ALA A 427 23.55 41.80 5.86
C ALA A 427 22.06 41.87 5.48
N HIS A 428 21.51 40.79 4.88
CA HIS A 428 20.11 40.74 4.47
C HIS A 428 19.12 40.45 5.61
N LEU A 429 19.60 39.98 6.79
CA LEU A 429 18.76 39.71 7.97
C LEU A 429 18.75 40.84 8.99
N ARG A 430 19.43 41.97 8.73
CA ARG A 430 19.50 43.15 9.63
C ARG A 430 18.39 44.16 9.42
N ARG A 431 17.51 43.97 8.44
CA ARG A 431 16.38 44.88 8.12
C ARG A 431 15.06 44.20 8.19
N THR A 432 14.51 44.00 9.40
CA THR A 432 13.06 43.99 9.63
C THR A 432 12.80 44.21 11.12
N LYS A 433 12.95 45.46 11.57
CA LYS A 433 12.19 45.99 12.70
C LYS A 433 11.27 47.02 12.09
N ASN A 434 9.99 46.72 12.06
CA ASN A 434 8.79 47.55 12.18
C ASN A 434 7.64 46.82 11.51
N TRP A 435 6.80 46.22 12.34
CA TRP A 435 5.33 46.32 12.26
C TRP A 435 4.79 45.82 13.59
N ILE A 436 4.08 46.71 14.21
CA ILE A 436 3.23 46.56 15.42
C ILE A 436 2.15 45.53 15.20
#